data_e91401039972f4f613e979e187e8eb14
#
_entry.id   e91401039972f4f613e979e187e8eb14
#
_cell.length_a   1.000
_cell.length_b   1.000
_cell.length_c   1.000
_cell.angle_alpha   90.00
_cell.angle_beta   90.00
_cell.angle_gamma   90.00
#
_symmetry.space_group_name_H-M   'P 1'
#
loop_
_entity.id
_entity.type
_entity.pdbx_description
1 polymer ?
#
loop_
_entity_poly.entity_id
_entity_poly.type
_entity_poly.pdbx_seq_one_letter_code
_entity_poly.pdbx_strand_id
1 'polypeptide(L)'
;MKIVIVGGGTIGWLTTFVMSKIRPKHQYINITSSNIPTVGVGEGITGLFRRILTDPFYEINEYDFFIKTKSVPKLSIQFNGWNKDNKSFFHPIEGSITSDKFIDTALFYSILKDYDIDDCSKTGFLSNRNKTNFQVFGGKVNIHDPGLHAYHVDNEEVGKYFKDLSLKNKAFLLIHFYYLY
;
A
#
# COMPACT_ATOMS: atom_id res chain seq x y z
N MET A 1 13.94 -6.81 -26.44
CA MET A 1 14.13 -8.05 -25.64
C MET A 1 12.77 -8.50 -25.16
N LYS A 2 12.56 -9.81 -25.03
CA LYS A 2 11.35 -10.38 -24.39
C LYS A 2 11.65 -10.67 -22.94
N ILE A 3 10.79 -10.24 -22.04
CA ILE A 3 10.88 -10.46 -20.59
C ILE A 3 9.71 -11.36 -20.19
N VAL A 4 10.01 -12.49 -19.57
CA VAL A 4 9.01 -13.46 -19.12
C VAL A 4 8.87 -13.36 -17.59
N ILE A 5 7.65 -13.18 -17.12
CA ILE A 5 7.30 -13.16 -15.70
C ILE A 5 6.40 -14.36 -15.44
N VAL A 6 6.82 -15.23 -14.53
CA VAL A 6 6.06 -16.42 -14.16
C VAL A 6 5.35 -16.16 -12.84
N GLY A 7 4.02 -16.10 -12.88
CA GLY A 7 3.17 -15.89 -11.72
C GLY A 7 1.98 -14.98 -12.01
N GLY A 8 0.78 -15.47 -11.74
CA GLY A 8 -0.49 -14.76 -11.95
C GLY A 8 -1.02 -14.06 -10.70
N GLY A 9 -0.30 -14.12 -9.59
CA GLY A 9 -0.68 -13.44 -8.34
C GLY A 9 -0.33 -11.96 -8.33
N THR A 10 -0.61 -11.32 -7.21
CA THR A 10 -0.41 -9.87 -6.99
C THR A 10 0.99 -9.40 -7.36
N ILE A 11 2.03 -10.09 -6.88
CA ILE A 11 3.42 -9.70 -7.15
C ILE A 11 3.79 -9.86 -8.62
N GLY A 12 3.32 -10.92 -9.29
CA GLY A 12 3.56 -11.11 -10.72
C GLY A 12 2.99 -9.97 -11.55
N TRP A 13 1.76 -9.56 -11.29
CA TRP A 13 1.12 -8.47 -12.01
C TRP A 13 1.68 -7.10 -11.65
N LEU A 14 2.01 -6.85 -10.38
CA LEU A 14 2.69 -5.63 -9.95
C LEU A 14 4.06 -5.50 -10.64
N THR A 15 4.86 -6.58 -10.63
CA THR A 15 6.17 -6.61 -11.32
C THR A 15 6.01 -6.33 -12.80
N THR A 16 5.03 -6.95 -13.44
CA THR A 16 4.72 -6.74 -14.84
C THR A 16 4.42 -5.29 -15.14
N PHE A 17 3.52 -4.68 -14.37
CA PHE A 17 3.15 -3.28 -14.52
C PHE A 17 4.36 -2.36 -14.35
N VAL A 18 5.08 -2.47 -13.23
CA VAL A 18 6.23 -1.63 -12.90
C VAL A 18 7.33 -1.74 -13.96
N MET A 19 7.68 -2.96 -14.34
CA MET A 19 8.72 -3.19 -15.34
C MET A 19 8.32 -2.66 -16.72
N SER A 20 7.05 -2.76 -17.10
CA SER A 20 6.56 -2.21 -18.37
C SER A 20 6.66 -0.68 -18.43
N LYS A 21 6.52 0.00 -17.29
CA LYS A 21 6.73 1.45 -17.18
C LYS A 21 8.20 1.82 -17.21
N ILE A 22 9.06 1.13 -16.47
CA ILE A 22 10.50 1.41 -16.37
C ILE A 22 11.23 1.08 -17.70
N ARG A 23 10.79 0.04 -18.41
CA ARG A 23 11.42 -0.45 -19.64
C ARG A 23 10.41 -0.62 -20.78
N PRO A 24 9.79 0.47 -21.27
CA PRO A 24 8.65 0.39 -22.21
C PRO A 24 9.01 -0.18 -23.59
N LYS A 25 10.31 -0.25 -23.93
CA LYS A 25 10.78 -0.81 -25.22
C LYS A 25 10.85 -2.34 -25.24
N HIS A 26 10.53 -3.00 -24.13
CA HIS A 26 10.57 -4.46 -24.05
C HIS A 26 9.18 -5.05 -24.20
N GLN A 27 9.13 -6.28 -24.71
CA GLN A 27 7.90 -7.07 -24.74
C GLN A 27 7.80 -7.89 -23.46
N TYR A 28 6.66 -7.86 -22.81
CA TYR A 28 6.41 -8.59 -21.58
C TYR A 28 5.48 -9.77 -21.83
N ILE A 29 5.80 -10.91 -21.23
CA ILE A 29 5.01 -12.13 -21.28
C ILE A 29 4.75 -12.53 -19.84
N ASN A 30 3.50 -12.53 -19.42
CA ASN A 30 3.12 -13.03 -18.11
C ASN A 30 2.53 -14.43 -18.26
N ILE A 31 3.10 -15.40 -17.56
CA ILE A 31 2.65 -16.79 -17.53
C ILE A 31 1.85 -17.01 -16.25
N THR A 32 0.58 -17.34 -16.43
CA THR A 32 -0.36 -17.57 -15.30
C THR A 32 -1.00 -18.93 -15.40
N SER A 33 -1.52 -19.44 -14.28
CA SER A 33 -2.36 -20.63 -14.25
C SER A 33 -3.74 -20.26 -13.72
N SER A 34 -4.78 -20.77 -14.37
CA SER A 34 -6.16 -20.64 -13.86
C SER A 34 -6.45 -21.59 -12.69
N ASN A 35 -5.61 -22.62 -12.53
CA ASN A 35 -5.82 -23.67 -11.54
C ASN A 35 -5.11 -23.37 -10.21
N ILE A 36 -4.25 -22.36 -10.17
CA ILE A 36 -3.53 -21.93 -8.98
C ILE A 36 -4.14 -20.61 -8.51
N PRO A 37 -4.92 -20.60 -7.44
CA PRO A 37 -5.51 -19.38 -6.92
C PRO A 37 -4.41 -18.45 -6.37
N THR A 38 -4.71 -17.16 -6.32
CA THR A 38 -3.85 -16.20 -5.62
C THR A 38 -3.77 -16.59 -4.15
N VAL A 39 -2.56 -16.85 -3.67
CA VAL A 39 -2.31 -17.09 -2.24
C VAL A 39 -2.28 -15.75 -1.55
N GLY A 40 -3.12 -15.57 -0.56
CA GLY A 40 -3.15 -14.36 0.23
C GLY A 40 -4.56 -14.04 0.73
N VAL A 41 -4.57 -13.36 1.85
CA VAL A 41 -5.74 -12.80 2.49
C VAL A 41 -5.60 -11.27 2.46
N GLY A 42 -6.41 -10.55 3.22
CA GLY A 42 -6.17 -9.13 3.44
C GLY A 42 -4.79 -8.88 4.06
N GLU A 43 -4.03 -7.97 3.49
CA GLU A 43 -2.68 -7.63 3.95
C GLU A 43 -2.54 -6.13 4.19
N GLY A 44 -1.68 -5.78 5.17
CA GLY A 44 -1.27 -4.40 5.40
C GLY A 44 -0.06 -4.06 4.55
N ILE A 45 -0.22 -3.20 3.56
CA ILE A 45 0.91 -2.68 2.79
C ILE A 45 1.66 -1.58 3.56
N THR A 46 2.89 -1.32 3.15
CA THR A 46 3.73 -0.27 3.73
C THR A 46 3.61 1.05 2.96
N GLY A 47 4.08 2.14 3.57
CA GLY A 47 4.19 3.42 2.87
C GLY A 47 5.10 3.38 1.63
N LEU A 48 6.06 2.44 1.56
CA LEU A 48 6.89 2.24 0.38
C LEU A 48 6.07 1.80 -0.84
N PHE A 49 5.12 0.87 -0.66
CA PHE A 49 4.21 0.48 -1.74
C PHE A 49 3.37 1.65 -2.22
N ARG A 50 2.91 2.50 -1.28
CA ARG A 50 2.13 3.68 -1.62
C ARG A 50 2.87 4.63 -2.56
N ARG A 51 4.21 4.70 -2.50
CA ARG A 51 5.00 5.50 -3.46
C ARG A 51 4.74 5.11 -4.90
N ILE A 52 4.50 3.83 -5.19
CA ILE A 52 4.12 3.39 -6.54
C ILE A 52 2.75 3.98 -6.95
N LEU A 53 1.82 4.08 -6.00
CA LEU A 53 0.48 4.62 -6.27
C LEU A 53 0.48 6.14 -6.49
N THR A 54 1.42 6.85 -5.88
CA THR A 54 1.44 8.33 -5.85
C THR A 54 2.50 8.95 -6.73
N ASP A 55 3.45 8.18 -7.23
CA ASP A 55 4.47 8.66 -8.16
C ASP A 55 3.84 8.91 -9.54
N PRO A 56 3.86 10.16 -10.04
CA PRO A 56 3.29 10.51 -11.33
C PRO A 56 3.83 9.68 -12.50
N PHE A 57 5.03 9.13 -12.36
CA PHE A 57 5.64 8.26 -13.38
C PHE A 57 4.78 7.03 -13.71
N TYR A 58 4.08 6.47 -12.72
CA TYR A 58 3.24 5.29 -12.92
C TYR A 58 1.85 5.62 -13.43
N GLU A 59 1.44 6.88 -13.40
CA GLU A 59 0.12 7.35 -13.87
C GLU A 59 -1.05 6.59 -13.22
N ILE A 60 -0.90 6.24 -11.94
CA ILE A 60 -1.94 5.61 -11.15
C ILE A 60 -2.77 6.69 -10.48
N ASN A 61 -4.10 6.55 -10.55
CA ASN A 61 -4.99 7.33 -9.72
C ASN A 61 -5.18 6.61 -8.38
N GLU A 62 -4.66 7.17 -7.28
CA GLU A 62 -4.73 6.56 -5.95
C GLU A 62 -6.18 6.35 -5.48
N TYR A 63 -7.09 7.26 -5.84
CA TYR A 63 -8.50 7.11 -5.54
C TYR A 63 -9.13 5.92 -6.29
N ASP A 64 -8.81 5.76 -7.58
CA ASP A 64 -9.27 4.63 -8.40
C ASP A 64 -8.74 3.30 -7.83
N PHE A 65 -7.47 3.26 -7.41
CA PHE A 65 -6.90 2.12 -6.70
C PHE A 65 -7.70 1.81 -5.43
N PHE A 66 -7.90 2.80 -4.57
CA PHE A 66 -8.62 2.66 -3.31
C PHE A 66 -10.01 2.04 -3.49
N ILE A 67 -10.78 2.53 -4.46
CA ILE A 67 -12.13 2.04 -4.72
C ILE A 67 -12.13 0.64 -5.32
N LYS A 68 -11.30 0.39 -6.35
CA LYS A 68 -11.29 -0.88 -7.08
C LYS A 68 -10.73 -2.04 -6.26
N THR A 69 -9.79 -1.76 -5.39
CA THR A 69 -9.20 -2.79 -4.52
C THR A 69 -9.92 -2.93 -3.18
N LYS A 70 -10.98 -2.16 -2.95
CA LYS A 70 -11.73 -2.15 -1.67
C LYS A 70 -10.81 -1.93 -0.46
N SER A 71 -9.73 -1.18 -0.68
CA SER A 71 -8.72 -0.93 0.35
C SER A 71 -9.29 -0.06 1.48
N VAL A 72 -8.72 -0.21 2.66
CA VAL A 72 -9.00 0.68 3.78
C VAL A 72 -7.72 1.35 4.26
N PRO A 73 -7.77 2.63 4.70
CA PRO A 73 -6.59 3.34 5.14
C PRO A 73 -6.01 2.73 6.42
N LYS A 74 -4.70 2.63 6.48
CA LYS A 74 -3.91 2.19 7.63
C LYS A 74 -3.03 3.33 8.08
N LEU A 75 -3.30 3.91 9.25
CA LEU A 75 -2.57 5.06 9.78
C LEU A 75 -1.46 4.65 10.72
N SER A 76 -1.68 3.59 11.50
CA SER A 76 -0.76 3.15 12.54
C SER A 76 -0.95 1.66 12.84
N ILE A 77 -0.05 1.13 13.65
CA ILE A 77 -0.16 -0.20 14.25
C ILE A 77 -0.31 -0.01 15.75
N GLN A 78 -1.40 -0.53 16.32
CA GLN A 78 -1.57 -0.53 17.76
C GLN A 78 -0.83 -1.72 18.38
N PHE A 79 0.03 -1.42 19.32
CA PHE A 79 0.69 -2.41 20.18
C PHE A 79 0.02 -2.41 21.54
N ASN A 80 -0.44 -3.58 21.97
CA ASN A 80 -1.12 -3.76 23.25
C ASN A 80 -0.28 -4.66 24.16
N GLY A 81 -0.04 -4.19 25.39
CA GLY A 81 0.65 -4.99 26.39
C GLY A 81 2.09 -5.37 26.08
N TRP A 82 2.74 -4.65 25.17
CA TRP A 82 4.14 -4.91 24.81
C TRP A 82 5.14 -4.33 25.82
N ASN A 83 4.76 -3.26 26.47
CA ASN A 83 5.58 -2.58 27.46
C ASN A 83 5.42 -3.21 28.86
N LYS A 84 6.39 -2.99 29.74
CA LYS A 84 6.35 -3.47 31.14
C LYS A 84 5.15 -2.93 31.92
N ASP A 85 4.66 -1.75 31.57
CA ASP A 85 3.48 -1.11 32.16
C ASP A 85 2.16 -1.58 31.56
N ASN A 86 2.22 -2.51 30.62
CA ASN A 86 1.05 -3.11 29.95
C ASN A 86 0.14 -2.10 29.21
N LYS A 87 0.65 -0.92 28.90
CA LYS A 87 -0.07 0.12 28.16
C LYS A 87 -0.06 -0.16 26.66
N SER A 88 -1.04 0.41 25.97
CA SER A 88 -1.11 0.44 24.51
C SER A 88 -0.43 1.69 23.97
N PHE A 89 0.11 1.59 22.77
CA PHE A 89 0.56 2.74 21.99
C PHE A 89 0.40 2.51 20.50
N PHE A 90 0.37 3.60 19.72
CA PHE A 90 0.29 3.55 18.27
C PHE A 90 1.64 3.83 17.62
N HIS A 91 2.10 2.90 16.80
CA HIS A 91 3.27 3.11 15.93
C HIS A 91 2.79 3.70 14.60
N PRO A 92 3.18 4.92 14.24
CA PRO A 92 2.73 5.58 13.00
C PRO A 92 3.26 4.87 11.76
N ILE A 93 2.49 4.94 10.66
CA ILE A 93 2.86 4.40 9.33
C ILE A 93 3.36 5.52 8.40
N GLU A 94 3.69 6.65 8.92
CA GLU A 94 4.15 7.78 8.12
C GLU A 94 5.40 7.46 7.33
N GLY A 95 5.33 7.70 6.01
CA GLY A 95 6.49 7.55 5.14
C GLY A 95 7.54 8.66 5.33
N SER A 96 7.28 9.61 6.19
CA SER A 96 8.12 10.78 6.40
C SER A 96 8.86 10.81 7.74
N ILE A 97 8.88 9.73 8.51
CA ILE A 97 9.81 9.60 9.65
C ILE A 97 11.22 9.39 9.07
N THR A 98 11.67 10.34 8.28
CA THR A 98 12.99 10.29 7.65
C THR A 98 13.95 11.30 8.25
N SER A 99 13.49 12.11 9.21
CA SER A 99 14.42 12.99 9.92
C SER A 99 14.60 12.48 11.35
N ASP A 100 15.83 12.18 11.70
CA ASP A 100 16.27 11.93 13.09
C ASP A 100 15.69 12.98 14.05
N LYS A 101 15.53 14.20 13.57
CA LYS A 101 14.91 15.32 14.30
C LYS A 101 13.47 15.08 14.76
N PHE A 102 12.68 14.30 14.03
CA PHE A 102 11.30 14.00 14.44
C PHE A 102 11.29 13.05 15.64
N ILE A 103 12.09 12.00 15.59
CA ILE A 103 12.20 11.02 16.68
C ILE A 103 12.70 11.72 17.93
N ASP A 104 13.73 12.53 17.81
CA ASP A 104 14.28 13.32 18.92
C ASP A 104 13.24 14.28 19.51
N THR A 105 12.47 14.93 18.67
CA THR A 105 11.42 15.86 19.10
C THR A 105 10.27 15.11 19.79
N ALA A 106 9.82 13.98 19.26
CA ALA A 106 8.77 13.17 19.86
C ALA A 106 9.21 12.61 21.21
N LEU A 107 10.42 12.07 21.30
CA LEU A 107 11.02 11.61 22.58
C LEU A 107 11.17 12.75 23.57
N PHE A 108 11.63 13.92 23.13
CA PHE A 108 11.75 15.09 23.99
C PHE A 108 10.40 15.48 24.62
N TYR A 109 9.36 15.61 23.82
CA TYR A 109 8.04 15.98 24.32
C TYR A 109 7.41 14.88 25.18
N SER A 110 7.57 13.62 24.82
CA SER A 110 7.03 12.50 25.59
C SER A 110 7.72 12.35 26.96
N ILE A 111 9.05 12.44 27.01
CA ILE A 111 9.83 12.19 28.23
C ILE A 111 9.88 13.43 29.11
N LEU A 112 10.15 14.61 28.56
CA LEU A 112 10.41 15.82 29.33
C LEU A 112 9.18 16.67 29.59
N LYS A 113 8.13 16.51 28.82
CA LYS A 113 6.91 17.31 28.89
C LYS A 113 5.67 16.49 29.25
N ASP A 114 5.83 15.19 29.53
CA ASP A 114 4.75 14.27 29.87
C ASP A 114 3.60 14.26 28.84
N TYR A 115 3.95 14.45 27.55
CA TYR A 115 3.02 14.30 26.47
C TYR A 115 2.80 12.81 26.15
N ASP A 116 1.58 12.44 25.78
CA ASP A 116 1.28 11.12 25.26
C ASP A 116 2.08 10.93 23.95
N ILE A 117 2.82 9.83 23.85
CA ILE A 117 3.62 9.48 22.67
C ILE A 117 2.74 9.41 21.41
N ASP A 118 1.50 9.00 21.56
CA ASP A 118 0.54 8.92 20.45
C ASP A 118 0.17 10.30 19.90
N ASP A 119 0.21 11.33 20.73
CA ASP A 119 -0.04 12.72 20.31
C ASP A 119 1.17 13.40 19.68
N CYS A 120 2.34 12.74 19.68
CA CYS A 120 3.55 13.27 19.05
C CYS A 120 3.57 13.07 17.52
N SER A 121 2.63 12.32 16.96
CA SER A 121 2.49 12.17 15.50
C SER A 121 1.05 12.43 15.06
N LYS A 122 0.87 12.91 13.82
CA LYS A 122 -0.47 13.14 13.27
C LYS A 122 -1.29 11.85 13.20
N THR A 123 -0.66 10.75 12.76
CA THR A 123 -1.34 9.45 12.62
C THR A 123 -1.62 8.80 13.96
N GLY A 124 -0.72 8.91 14.94
CA GLY A 124 -0.97 8.51 16.30
C GLY A 124 -2.12 9.28 16.91
N PHE A 125 -2.09 10.61 16.79
CA PHE A 125 -3.17 11.50 17.26
C PHE A 125 -4.53 11.13 16.67
N LEU A 126 -4.61 10.87 15.36
CA LEU A 126 -5.84 10.44 14.70
C LEU A 126 -6.30 9.06 15.17
N SER A 127 -5.36 8.09 15.25
CA SER A 127 -5.65 6.72 15.64
C SER A 127 -6.16 6.63 17.07
N ASN A 128 -5.51 7.33 18.00
CA ASN A 128 -5.92 7.38 19.42
C ASN A 128 -7.34 7.95 19.61
N ARG A 129 -7.83 8.71 18.61
CA ARG A 129 -9.17 9.31 18.60
C ARG A 129 -10.16 8.63 17.66
N ASN A 130 -9.82 7.45 17.13
CA ASN A 130 -10.61 6.73 16.12
C ASN A 130 -10.98 7.61 14.91
N LYS A 131 -10.01 8.42 14.45
CA LYS A 131 -10.15 9.30 13.29
C LYS A 131 -9.26 8.83 12.15
N THR A 132 -9.56 9.32 10.96
CA THR A 132 -8.78 9.06 9.74
C THR A 132 -8.52 10.36 8.98
N ASN A 133 -7.51 10.35 8.13
CA ASN A 133 -7.24 11.44 7.19
C ASN A 133 -8.11 11.37 5.91
N PHE A 134 -9.06 10.45 5.87
CA PHE A 134 -10.03 10.31 4.78
C PHE A 134 -11.35 10.99 5.15
N GLN A 135 -11.87 11.79 4.24
CA GLN A 135 -13.18 12.43 4.39
C GLN A 135 -14.07 12.05 3.22
N VAL A 136 -15.26 11.56 3.53
CA VAL A 136 -16.28 11.29 2.51
C VAL A 136 -17.26 12.46 2.49
N PHE A 137 -17.35 13.15 1.36
CA PHE A 137 -18.29 14.24 1.18
C PHE A 137 -18.90 14.19 -0.21
N GLY A 138 -20.23 14.22 -0.31
CA GLY A 138 -20.94 14.18 -1.58
C GLY A 138 -20.62 12.94 -2.44
N GLY A 139 -20.38 11.78 -1.82
CA GLY A 139 -19.99 10.54 -2.52
C GLY A 139 -18.57 10.53 -3.06
N LYS A 140 -17.77 11.55 -2.73
CA LYS A 140 -16.35 11.62 -3.07
C LYS A 140 -15.50 11.44 -1.82
N VAL A 141 -14.36 10.77 -1.98
CA VAL A 141 -13.36 10.64 -0.93
C VAL A 141 -12.28 11.69 -1.14
N ASN A 142 -12.06 12.53 -0.14
CA ASN A 142 -10.93 13.44 -0.06
C ASN A 142 -9.90 12.85 0.89
N ILE A 143 -8.64 12.83 0.47
CA ILE A 143 -7.51 12.38 1.27
C ILE A 143 -6.77 13.63 1.75
N HIS A 144 -6.82 13.87 3.05
CA HIS A 144 -6.07 14.96 3.67
C HIS A 144 -4.66 14.48 4.01
N ASP A 145 -3.67 15.36 3.80
CA ASP A 145 -2.25 15.06 4.04
C ASP A 145 -1.85 13.72 3.37
N PRO A 146 -1.86 13.67 2.03
CA PRO A 146 -1.44 12.47 1.31
C PRO A 146 0.01 12.13 1.68
N GLY A 147 0.25 10.94 2.21
CA GLY A 147 1.56 10.51 2.74
C GLY A 147 1.48 9.98 4.16
N LEU A 148 0.41 10.30 4.88
CA LEU A 148 0.23 9.84 6.26
C LEU A 148 -0.30 8.42 6.41
N HIS A 149 -0.60 7.72 5.31
CA HIS A 149 -1.25 6.41 5.39
C HIS A 149 -0.63 5.38 4.46
N ALA A 150 -0.81 4.14 4.79
CA ALA A 150 -0.75 2.99 3.91
C ALA A 150 -2.17 2.41 3.78
N TYR A 151 -2.28 1.17 3.33
CA TYR A 151 -3.56 0.50 3.15
C TYR A 151 -3.55 -0.90 3.75
N HIS A 152 -4.71 -1.35 4.21
CA HIS A 152 -5.06 -2.75 4.22
C HIS A 152 -5.74 -3.05 2.90
N VAL A 153 -5.31 -4.11 2.24
CA VAL A 153 -5.73 -4.47 0.88
C VAL A 153 -6.18 -5.93 0.83
N ASP A 154 -7.07 -6.20 -0.10
CA ASP A 154 -7.32 -7.55 -0.58
C ASP A 154 -6.32 -7.85 -1.71
N ASN A 155 -5.45 -8.84 -1.51
CA ASN A 155 -4.41 -9.20 -2.46
C ASN A 155 -4.96 -9.62 -3.82
N GLU A 156 -6.10 -10.28 -3.86
CA GLU A 156 -6.72 -10.70 -5.11
C GLU A 156 -7.16 -9.47 -5.91
N GLU A 157 -7.83 -8.52 -5.26
CA GLU A 157 -8.28 -7.29 -5.91
C GLU A 157 -7.10 -6.41 -6.37
N VAL A 158 -6.02 -6.35 -5.58
CA VAL A 158 -4.78 -5.68 -6.00
C VAL A 158 -4.16 -6.35 -7.23
N GLY A 159 -4.12 -7.68 -7.24
CA GLY A 159 -3.64 -8.45 -8.38
C GLY A 159 -4.46 -8.17 -9.65
N LYS A 160 -5.79 -8.17 -9.55
CA LYS A 160 -6.71 -7.81 -10.65
C LYS A 160 -6.46 -6.37 -11.14
N TYR A 161 -6.30 -5.44 -10.22
CA TYR A 161 -6.05 -4.03 -10.55
C TYR A 161 -4.79 -3.85 -11.41
N PHE A 162 -3.66 -4.43 -10.98
CA PHE A 162 -2.41 -4.34 -11.73
C PHE A 162 -2.44 -5.16 -13.03
N LYS A 163 -3.18 -6.27 -13.07
CA LYS A 163 -3.45 -6.99 -14.31
C LYS A 163 -4.13 -6.09 -15.32
N ASP A 164 -5.21 -5.42 -14.95
CA ASP A 164 -5.97 -4.55 -15.83
C ASP A 164 -5.12 -3.37 -16.35
N LEU A 165 -4.31 -2.77 -15.48
CA LEU A 165 -3.37 -1.72 -15.88
C LEU A 165 -2.31 -2.24 -16.86
N SER A 166 -1.80 -3.45 -16.62
CA SER A 166 -0.80 -4.08 -17.48
C SER A 166 -1.37 -4.38 -18.87
N LEU A 167 -2.58 -4.92 -18.95
CA LEU A 167 -3.22 -5.29 -20.21
C LEU A 167 -3.61 -4.09 -21.07
N LYS A 168 -3.78 -2.91 -20.50
CA LYS A 168 -3.97 -1.66 -21.25
C LYS A 168 -2.72 -1.23 -22.01
N ASN A 169 -1.55 -1.67 -21.60
CA ASN A 169 -0.29 -1.42 -22.29
C ASN A 169 -0.12 -2.40 -23.44
N LYS A 170 -0.20 -1.94 -24.70
CA LYS A 170 -0.18 -2.75 -25.93
C LYS A 170 1.03 -3.69 -26.16
N ALA A 171 2.03 -3.66 -25.28
CA ALA A 171 3.26 -4.48 -25.37
C ALA A 171 3.13 -5.82 -24.64
N PHE A 172 1.94 -6.32 -24.41
CA PHE A 172 1.68 -7.40 -23.48
C PHE A 172 1.17 -8.67 -24.15
N LEU A 173 1.69 -9.83 -23.77
CA LEU A 173 1.17 -11.15 -24.12
C LEU A 173 0.87 -11.93 -22.83
N LEU A 174 -0.38 -12.34 -22.68
CA LEU A 174 -0.83 -13.20 -21.58
C LEU A 174 -0.84 -14.65 -22.08
N ILE A 175 -0.14 -15.55 -21.37
CA ILE A 175 -0.18 -16.99 -21.63
C ILE A 175 -0.83 -17.67 -20.45
N HIS A 176 -1.96 -18.31 -20.67
CA HIS A 176 -2.63 -19.17 -19.72
C HIS A 176 -2.18 -20.62 -19.92
N PHE A 177 -1.66 -21.25 -18.85
CA PHE A 177 -1.47 -22.67 -18.84
C PHE A 177 -2.64 -23.37 -18.16
N TYR A 178 -3.25 -24.28 -18.88
CA TYR A 178 -4.18 -25.25 -18.34
C TYR A 178 -3.41 -26.55 -18.16
N TYR A 179 -3.26 -27.00 -16.91
CA TYR A 179 -2.84 -28.39 -16.68
C TYR A 179 -4.03 -29.28 -17.01
N LEU A 180 -3.91 -30.04 -18.08
CA LEU A 180 -4.76 -31.20 -18.31
C LEU A 180 -4.15 -32.31 -17.47
N TYR A 181 -4.81 -32.70 -16.40
CA TYR A 181 -4.54 -33.94 -15.68
C TYR A 181 -5.22 -35.11 -16.42
#